data_89d8110e83033dd683b31fe5703e80ea
#
_entry.id   89d8110e83033dd683b31fe5703e80ea
#
_cell.length_a   1.000
_cell.length_b   1.000
_cell.length_c   1.000
_cell.angle_alpha   90.00
_cell.angle_beta   90.00
_cell.angle_gamma   90.00
#
_symmetry.space_group_name_H-M   'P 1'
#
loop_
_entity.id
_entity.type
_entity.pdbx_description
1 polymer ?
#
loop_
_entity_poly.entity_id
_entity_poly.type
_entity_poly.pdbx_seq_one_letter_code
_entity_poly.pdbx_strand_id
1 'polypeptide(L)'
;MEFDTKTVNGSSYHLAGIVPCGGQPLDYGMEWPDFMMPIAPNYTMIEAAIMECAWAGCETIWVCLYEDTAPLVRHRIGDWIQDPVWAWRSMDPQPTAKQRRIPIFYVPVHPKNRFRRDCLSWSVIEGALSAFKTSATVSKWIYPNKYWVSFPYGLFDPELLREHRQKISSPKNFYITHNQQTVEQGIHTSFSFGKDEFVRFRRQIRKGTGEYTNEVNEQGIPKTKLPIEERYSARWFGLESVFIDLDNTDDNSLEIEEFYDLSSWEKYRNYLSSPFSETVKRPPEWLMKFSEFGSIGLDRTD
;
A
#
# COMPACT_ATOMS: atom_id res chain seq x y z
N MET A 1 13.68 -31.24 0.51
CA MET A 1 13.74 -30.03 -0.32
C MET A 1 13.38 -28.88 0.62
N GLU A 2 14.41 -28.23 1.18
CA GLU A 2 14.25 -27.21 2.21
C GLU A 2 13.57 -25.99 1.64
N PHE A 3 12.55 -25.54 2.33
CA PHE A 3 11.94 -24.25 2.10
C PHE A 3 13.00 -23.20 2.38
N ASP A 4 13.33 -22.40 1.38
CA ASP A 4 14.22 -21.24 1.47
C ASP A 4 13.52 -20.14 2.31
N THR A 5 13.39 -20.43 3.60
CA THR A 5 13.02 -19.41 4.58
C THR A 5 14.21 -18.47 4.65
N LYS A 6 14.04 -17.24 4.18
CA LYS A 6 15.02 -16.18 4.29
C LYS A 6 15.36 -16.00 5.78
N THR A 7 16.40 -16.65 6.23
CA THR A 7 16.90 -16.52 7.60
C THR A 7 17.96 -15.44 7.63
N VAL A 8 17.64 -14.32 8.24
CA VAL A 8 18.64 -13.37 8.71
C VAL A 8 18.96 -13.77 10.15
N ASN A 9 20.18 -14.26 10.42
CA ASN A 9 20.62 -14.71 11.73
C ASN A 9 19.79 -15.86 12.35
N GLY A 10 19.30 -16.80 11.53
CA GLY A 10 18.55 -17.96 12.02
C GLY A 10 17.08 -17.73 12.36
N SER A 11 16.56 -16.51 12.20
CA SER A 11 15.13 -16.19 12.34
C SER A 11 14.49 -15.97 10.98
N SER A 12 13.25 -16.42 10.80
CA SER A 12 12.49 -16.11 9.57
C SER A 12 12.23 -14.61 9.48
N TYR A 13 12.55 -13.99 8.35
CA TYR A 13 12.32 -12.57 8.10
C TYR A 13 10.92 -12.37 7.53
N HIS A 14 10.09 -11.59 8.21
CA HIS A 14 8.72 -11.30 7.79
C HIS A 14 8.60 -9.86 7.29
N LEU A 15 8.32 -9.70 5.99
CA LEU A 15 7.99 -8.42 5.35
C LEU A 15 6.48 -8.33 5.18
N ALA A 16 5.85 -7.32 5.79
CA ALA A 16 4.43 -7.05 5.62
C ALA A 16 4.20 -5.91 4.64
N GLY A 17 3.42 -6.14 3.58
CA GLY A 17 2.99 -5.12 2.64
C GLY A 17 1.84 -4.30 3.22
N ILE A 18 1.87 -2.98 3.05
CA ILE A 18 0.83 -2.05 3.48
C ILE A 18 0.33 -1.31 2.24
N VAL A 19 -0.96 -1.42 1.95
CA VAL A 19 -1.63 -0.70 0.86
C VAL A 19 -2.61 0.30 1.48
N PRO A 20 -2.22 1.58 1.58
CA PRO A 20 -3.06 2.61 2.18
C PRO A 20 -4.09 3.13 1.16
N CYS A 21 -5.36 2.96 1.48
CA CYS A 21 -6.50 3.42 0.67
C CYS A 21 -7.45 4.34 1.46
N GLY A 22 -7.31 4.40 2.79
CA GLY A 22 -8.07 5.30 3.64
C GLY A 22 -7.37 6.65 3.74
N GLY A 23 -8.13 7.72 3.74
CA GLY A 23 -7.68 9.11 3.75
C GLY A 23 -8.70 9.96 3.03
N GLN A 24 -8.50 11.27 3.00
CA GLN A 24 -9.38 12.13 2.22
C GLN A 24 -9.32 11.74 0.74
N PRO A 25 -10.46 11.75 0.05
CA PRO A 25 -10.49 11.47 -1.37
C PRO A 25 -9.60 12.46 -2.12
N LEU A 26 -9.00 11.97 -3.20
CA LEU A 26 -8.22 12.80 -4.10
C LEU A 26 -9.12 13.67 -4.97
N ASP A 27 -8.53 14.61 -5.68
CA ASP A 27 -9.23 15.53 -6.56
C ASP A 27 -9.63 14.88 -7.91
N TYR A 28 -10.42 13.82 -7.83
CA TYR A 28 -11.03 13.18 -9.01
C TYR A 28 -12.41 13.70 -9.33
N GLY A 29 -13.07 14.34 -8.35
CA GLY A 29 -14.44 14.84 -8.52
C GLY A 29 -15.49 13.73 -8.73
N MET A 30 -15.20 12.52 -8.30
CA MET A 30 -16.09 11.35 -8.44
C MET A 30 -16.48 10.78 -7.08
N GLU A 31 -17.71 10.25 -6.99
CA GLU A 31 -18.17 9.50 -5.80
C GLU A 31 -17.60 8.09 -5.73
N TRP A 32 -16.88 7.66 -6.76
CA TRP A 32 -16.22 6.34 -6.82
C TRP A 32 -14.89 6.38 -6.06
N PRO A 33 -14.51 5.28 -5.35
CA PRO A 33 -13.23 5.23 -4.66
C PRO A 33 -12.05 5.39 -5.64
N ASP A 34 -11.21 6.39 -5.42
CA ASP A 34 -10.11 6.78 -6.32
C ASP A 34 -9.17 5.61 -6.62
N PHE A 35 -8.80 4.83 -5.59
CA PHE A 35 -7.93 3.68 -5.71
C PHE A 35 -8.51 2.53 -6.54
N MET A 36 -9.80 2.58 -6.86
CA MET A 36 -10.48 1.61 -7.75
C MET A 36 -10.51 2.06 -9.21
N MET A 37 -9.89 3.18 -9.54
CA MET A 37 -9.81 3.65 -10.93
C MET A 37 -9.02 2.66 -11.81
N PRO A 38 -9.49 2.40 -13.04
CA PRO A 38 -8.84 1.44 -13.94
C PRO A 38 -7.54 2.02 -14.51
N ILE A 39 -6.47 1.26 -14.47
CA ILE A 39 -5.18 1.58 -15.12
C ILE A 39 -4.98 0.82 -16.43
N ALA A 40 -5.70 -0.28 -16.60
CA ALA A 40 -5.74 -1.07 -17.83
C ALA A 40 -7.10 -1.81 -17.89
N PRO A 41 -7.45 -2.46 -19.00
CA PRO A 41 -8.66 -3.27 -19.07
C PRO A 41 -8.74 -4.27 -17.93
N ASN A 42 -9.81 -4.17 -17.12
CA ASN A 42 -10.08 -5.01 -15.95
C ASN A 42 -8.97 -5.00 -14.86
N TYR A 43 -8.16 -3.94 -14.77
CA TYR A 43 -7.07 -3.80 -13.81
C TYR A 43 -7.12 -2.42 -13.15
N THR A 44 -7.12 -2.38 -11.83
CA THR A 44 -7.30 -1.14 -11.03
C THR A 44 -6.01 -0.76 -10.30
N MET A 45 -5.94 0.51 -9.86
CA MET A 45 -4.80 1.05 -9.09
C MET A 45 -4.48 0.21 -7.84
N ILE A 46 -5.51 -0.17 -7.08
CA ILE A 46 -5.31 -0.98 -5.87
C ILE A 46 -4.79 -2.39 -6.18
N GLU A 47 -5.22 -2.98 -7.30
CA GLU A 47 -4.70 -4.28 -7.74
C GLU A 47 -3.21 -4.19 -8.09
N ALA A 48 -2.78 -3.07 -8.71
CA ALA A 48 -1.38 -2.83 -9.01
C ALA A 48 -0.54 -2.70 -7.73
N ALA A 49 -1.01 -1.94 -6.75
CA ALA A 49 -0.30 -1.81 -5.47
C ALA A 49 -0.18 -3.15 -4.71
N ILE A 50 -1.21 -3.98 -4.77
CA ILE A 50 -1.18 -5.32 -4.19
C ILE A 50 -0.16 -6.21 -4.93
N MET A 51 -0.11 -6.16 -6.26
CA MET A 51 0.87 -6.87 -7.05
C MET A 51 2.29 -6.37 -6.79
N GLU A 52 2.47 -5.09 -6.61
CA GLU A 52 3.76 -4.51 -6.21
C GLU A 52 4.25 -5.09 -4.88
N CYS A 53 3.39 -5.18 -3.86
CA CYS A 53 3.73 -5.86 -2.59
C CYS A 53 4.20 -7.31 -2.82
N ALA A 54 3.55 -8.03 -3.74
CA ALA A 54 3.95 -9.39 -4.07
C ALA A 54 5.31 -9.44 -4.78
N TRP A 55 5.58 -8.53 -5.71
CA TRP A 55 6.88 -8.42 -6.37
C TRP A 55 7.99 -8.00 -5.41
N ALA A 56 7.71 -7.14 -4.44
CA ALA A 56 8.63 -6.78 -3.36
C ALA A 56 8.99 -7.95 -2.43
N GLY A 57 8.19 -9.01 -2.45
CA GLY A 57 8.41 -10.22 -1.65
C GLY A 57 7.74 -10.19 -0.29
N CYS A 58 6.66 -9.43 -0.13
CA CYS A 58 5.85 -9.43 1.08
C CYS A 58 5.26 -10.83 1.36
N GLU A 59 5.16 -11.18 2.63
CA GLU A 59 4.57 -12.45 3.07
C GLU A 59 3.10 -12.31 3.47
N THR A 60 2.69 -11.10 3.80
CA THR A 60 1.31 -10.70 4.10
C THR A 60 1.05 -9.32 3.51
N ILE A 61 -0.20 -9.05 3.12
CA ILE A 61 -0.60 -7.73 2.58
C ILE A 61 -1.76 -7.20 3.42
N TRP A 62 -1.66 -5.94 3.84
CA TRP A 62 -2.61 -5.25 4.71
C TRP A 62 -3.18 -4.05 3.97
N VAL A 63 -4.43 -4.17 3.52
CA VAL A 63 -5.15 -3.14 2.77
C VAL A 63 -5.97 -2.30 3.75
N CYS A 64 -5.58 -1.04 3.91
CA CYS A 64 -6.22 -0.12 4.84
C CYS A 64 -7.21 0.78 4.11
N LEU A 65 -8.48 0.63 4.42
CA LEU A 65 -9.56 1.32 3.72
C LEU A 65 -10.75 1.59 4.66
N TYR A 66 -11.77 2.26 4.18
CA TYR A 66 -12.98 2.48 4.96
C TYR A 66 -13.87 1.24 4.99
N GLU A 67 -14.63 1.11 6.07
CA GLU A 67 -15.51 -0.03 6.32
C GLU A 67 -16.56 -0.21 5.20
N ASP A 68 -17.05 0.89 4.64
CA ASP A 68 -18.03 0.93 3.55
C ASP A 68 -17.46 0.46 2.20
N THR A 69 -16.17 0.67 1.94
CA THR A 69 -15.52 0.25 0.69
C THR A 69 -14.89 -1.16 0.78
N ALA A 70 -14.65 -1.66 2.00
CA ALA A 70 -14.00 -2.94 2.23
C ALA A 70 -14.69 -4.13 1.53
N PRO A 71 -16.03 -4.27 1.57
CA PRO A 71 -16.70 -5.38 0.90
C PRO A 71 -16.52 -5.37 -0.62
N LEU A 72 -16.54 -4.19 -1.24
CA LEU A 72 -16.34 -4.03 -2.68
C LEU A 72 -14.94 -4.49 -3.09
N VAL A 73 -13.92 -4.02 -2.39
CA VAL A 73 -12.52 -4.35 -2.67
C VAL A 73 -12.27 -5.84 -2.44
N ARG A 74 -12.75 -6.39 -1.33
CA ARG A 74 -12.60 -7.81 -1.03
C ARG A 74 -13.29 -8.70 -2.05
N HIS A 75 -14.49 -8.30 -2.50
CA HIS A 75 -15.21 -9.04 -3.54
C HIS A 75 -14.41 -9.08 -4.86
N ARG A 76 -13.76 -7.98 -5.21
CA ARG A 76 -12.98 -7.89 -6.43
C ARG A 76 -11.65 -8.64 -6.36
N ILE A 77 -10.92 -8.53 -5.27
CA ILE A 77 -9.53 -8.99 -5.16
C ILE A 77 -9.44 -10.38 -4.52
N GLY A 78 -10.32 -10.69 -3.56
CA GLY A 78 -10.28 -11.91 -2.77
C GLY A 78 -9.36 -11.80 -1.56
N ASP A 79 -9.04 -12.95 -0.96
CA ASP A 79 -8.33 -13.02 0.33
C ASP A 79 -6.84 -13.39 0.18
N TRP A 80 -6.35 -13.59 -1.04
CA TRP A 80 -4.95 -13.94 -1.29
C TRP A 80 -4.58 -13.74 -2.76
N ILE A 81 -3.27 -13.57 -2.99
CA ILE A 81 -2.65 -13.62 -4.32
C ILE A 81 -1.48 -14.60 -4.30
N GLN A 82 -0.98 -14.99 -5.45
CA GLN A 82 0.23 -15.80 -5.54
C GLN A 82 1.49 -14.93 -5.61
N ASP A 83 2.58 -15.42 -5.02
CA ASP A 83 3.89 -14.81 -5.20
C ASP A 83 4.36 -14.99 -6.65
N PRO A 84 4.47 -13.90 -7.46
CA PRO A 84 4.81 -14.00 -8.87
C PRO A 84 6.20 -14.60 -9.09
N VAL A 85 7.18 -14.25 -8.29
CA VAL A 85 8.55 -14.75 -8.45
C VAL A 85 8.62 -16.25 -8.17
N TRP A 86 7.85 -16.74 -7.21
CA TRP A 86 7.80 -18.16 -6.91
C TRP A 86 7.06 -18.94 -8.00
N ALA A 87 5.97 -18.40 -8.49
CA ALA A 87 5.16 -18.99 -9.54
C ALA A 87 5.95 -19.14 -10.86
N TRP A 88 6.75 -18.15 -11.23
CA TRP A 88 7.61 -18.21 -12.42
C TRP A 88 8.76 -19.21 -12.32
N ARG A 89 9.19 -19.57 -11.11
CA ARG A 89 10.22 -20.60 -10.90
C ARG A 89 9.69 -22.02 -10.97
N SER A 90 8.39 -22.20 -10.83
CA SER A 90 7.76 -23.53 -10.87
C SER A 90 7.44 -23.86 -12.31
N MET A 91 8.26 -24.69 -12.94
CA MET A 91 7.97 -25.26 -14.27
C MET A 91 6.88 -26.35 -14.24
N ASP A 92 6.35 -26.65 -13.05
CA ASP A 92 5.35 -27.71 -12.87
C ASP A 92 3.94 -27.10 -12.97
N PRO A 93 3.14 -27.49 -13.98
CA PRO A 93 1.76 -27.01 -14.12
C PRO A 93 0.80 -27.58 -13.06
N GLN A 94 1.26 -28.44 -12.16
CA GLN A 94 0.43 -29.02 -11.09
C GLN A 94 0.21 -27.99 -9.96
N PRO A 95 -1.04 -27.48 -9.80
CA PRO A 95 -1.24 -26.21 -9.11
C PRO A 95 -1.37 -26.28 -7.59
N THR A 96 -1.48 -27.44 -6.97
CA THR A 96 -2.08 -27.48 -5.62
C THR A 96 -1.11 -27.60 -4.44
N ALA A 97 0.07 -28.17 -4.61
CA ALA A 97 0.97 -28.45 -3.46
C ALA A 97 2.13 -27.46 -3.26
N LYS A 98 2.40 -26.60 -4.25
CA LYS A 98 3.60 -25.74 -4.29
C LYS A 98 3.31 -24.26 -4.50
N GLN A 99 2.06 -23.83 -4.32
CA GLN A 99 1.70 -22.41 -4.48
C GLN A 99 2.04 -21.61 -3.22
N ARG A 100 2.84 -20.56 -3.35
CA ARG A 100 3.06 -19.61 -2.26
C ARG A 100 1.98 -18.54 -2.32
N ARG A 101 0.93 -18.72 -1.53
CA ARG A 101 -0.15 -17.75 -1.38
C ARG A 101 0.25 -16.69 -0.38
N ILE A 102 0.04 -15.44 -0.75
CA ILE A 102 0.22 -14.28 0.10
C ILE A 102 -1.18 -13.85 0.58
N PRO A 103 -1.49 -13.98 1.87
CA PRO A 103 -2.80 -13.60 2.39
C PRO A 103 -2.97 -12.08 2.38
N ILE A 104 -4.19 -11.63 2.10
CA ILE A 104 -4.61 -10.24 2.10
C ILE A 104 -5.54 -9.99 3.28
N PHE A 105 -5.22 -9.02 4.10
CA PHE A 105 -6.01 -8.60 5.25
C PHE A 105 -6.61 -7.22 5.00
N TYR A 106 -7.91 -7.08 5.18
CA TYR A 106 -8.62 -5.82 5.03
C TYR A 106 -8.77 -5.16 6.40
N VAL A 107 -8.17 -3.99 6.55
CA VAL A 107 -8.12 -3.24 7.81
C VAL A 107 -9.03 -2.02 7.70
N PRO A 108 -10.20 -2.04 8.35
CA PRO A 108 -11.07 -0.87 8.34
C PRO A 108 -10.48 0.25 9.20
N VAL A 109 -10.38 1.44 8.64
CA VAL A 109 -10.00 2.64 9.40
C VAL A 109 -11.11 2.97 10.40
N HIS A 110 -10.75 2.98 11.69
CA HIS A 110 -11.73 3.19 12.75
C HIS A 110 -12.44 4.56 12.61
N PRO A 111 -13.78 4.65 12.74
CA PRO A 111 -14.54 5.89 12.53
C PRO A 111 -14.03 7.10 13.32
N LYS A 112 -13.56 6.92 14.56
CA LYS A 112 -12.94 7.98 15.35
C LYS A 112 -11.68 8.58 14.70
N ASN A 113 -10.97 7.80 13.89
CA ASN A 113 -9.77 8.24 13.20
C ASN A 113 -10.11 9.04 11.96
N ARG A 114 -11.22 8.76 11.27
CA ARG A 114 -11.73 9.55 10.15
C ARG A 114 -11.92 11.03 10.52
N PHE A 115 -12.34 11.33 11.75
CA PHE A 115 -12.56 12.72 12.18
C PHE A 115 -11.28 13.46 12.59
N ARG A 116 -10.25 12.75 13.03
CA ARG A 116 -9.08 13.39 13.64
C ARG A 116 -7.81 13.34 12.80
N ARG A 117 -7.68 12.36 11.93
CA ARG A 117 -6.45 12.06 11.20
C ARG A 117 -6.74 11.32 9.90
N ASP A 118 -7.66 11.86 9.14
CA ASP A 118 -8.10 11.30 7.86
C ASP A 118 -7.09 11.62 6.75
N CYS A 119 -5.90 11.06 6.87
CA CYS A 119 -4.83 11.22 5.90
C CYS A 119 -4.27 9.84 5.48
N LEU A 120 -3.70 9.79 4.29
CA LEU A 120 -3.13 8.57 3.73
C LEU A 120 -2.00 8.00 4.60
N SER A 121 -1.19 8.89 5.18
CA SER A 121 -0.13 8.52 6.12
C SER A 121 -0.65 7.80 7.36
N TRP A 122 -1.85 8.15 7.85
CA TRP A 122 -2.46 7.42 8.96
C TRP A 122 -2.85 6.00 8.56
N SER A 123 -3.34 5.80 7.34
CA SER A 123 -3.66 4.45 6.84
C SER A 123 -2.42 3.55 6.79
N VAL A 124 -1.26 4.09 6.46
CA VAL A 124 0.03 3.36 6.57
C VAL A 124 0.27 2.91 8.00
N ILE A 125 0.13 3.81 8.97
CA ILE A 125 0.38 3.51 10.39
C ILE A 125 -0.67 2.53 10.95
N GLU A 126 -1.94 2.67 10.57
CA GLU A 126 -3.00 1.77 11.01
C GLU A 126 -2.78 0.34 10.47
N GLY A 127 -2.35 0.22 9.20
CA GLY A 127 -1.99 -1.06 8.60
C GLY A 127 -0.81 -1.73 9.30
N ALA A 128 0.26 -1.00 9.52
CA ALA A 128 1.43 -1.51 10.22
C ALA A 128 1.09 -1.93 11.67
N LEU A 129 0.27 -1.13 12.36
CA LEU A 129 -0.19 -1.45 13.72
C LEU A 129 -1.05 -2.71 13.74
N SER A 130 -1.93 -2.87 12.75
CA SER A 130 -2.82 -4.02 12.63
C SER A 130 -2.03 -5.29 12.30
N ALA A 131 -1.05 -5.19 11.39
CA ALA A 131 -0.14 -6.28 11.08
C ALA A 131 0.63 -6.72 12.33
N PHE A 132 1.16 -5.79 13.10
CA PHE A 132 1.85 -6.10 14.35
C PHE A 132 0.92 -6.76 15.38
N LYS A 133 -0.24 -6.17 15.65
CA LYS A 133 -1.18 -6.69 16.67
C LYS A 133 -1.71 -8.07 16.32
N THR A 134 -2.10 -8.28 15.07
CA THR A 134 -2.64 -9.58 14.63
C THR A 134 -1.58 -10.66 14.71
N SER A 135 -0.37 -10.38 14.26
CA SER A 135 0.76 -11.32 14.39
C SER A 135 1.06 -11.63 15.86
N ALA A 136 1.02 -10.63 16.73
CA ALA A 136 1.22 -10.81 18.17
C ALA A 136 0.15 -11.69 18.82
N THR A 137 -1.08 -11.65 18.30
CA THR A 137 -2.21 -12.39 18.88
C THR A 137 -2.32 -13.80 18.32
N VAL A 138 -2.13 -13.96 17.01
CA VAL A 138 -2.32 -15.24 16.30
C VAL A 138 -1.05 -16.09 16.34
N SER A 139 0.12 -15.48 16.20
CA SER A 139 1.39 -16.17 16.21
C SER A 139 2.38 -15.42 17.08
N LYS A 140 2.64 -15.91 18.27
CA LYS A 140 3.58 -15.28 19.22
C LYS A 140 5.03 -15.22 18.71
N TRP A 141 5.33 -15.77 17.54
CA TRP A 141 6.68 -16.00 17.04
C TRP A 141 7.04 -15.21 15.79
N ILE A 142 6.06 -14.72 15.03
CA ILE A 142 6.29 -14.08 13.72
C ILE A 142 5.69 -12.67 13.73
N TYR A 143 6.46 -11.71 14.21
CA TYR A 143 6.16 -10.30 14.03
C TYR A 143 6.73 -9.81 12.69
N PRO A 144 6.07 -8.84 12.03
CA PRO A 144 6.72 -8.16 10.92
C PRO A 144 8.03 -7.52 11.37
N ASN A 145 9.11 -7.88 10.71
CA ASN A 145 10.42 -7.26 10.91
C ASN A 145 10.45 -5.88 10.27
N LYS A 146 9.69 -5.75 9.16
CA LYS A 146 9.68 -4.58 8.32
C LYS A 146 8.35 -4.47 7.57
N TYR A 147 8.03 -3.28 7.15
CA TYR A 147 6.83 -2.94 6.38
C TYR A 147 7.24 -2.38 5.03
N TRP A 148 6.60 -2.85 3.98
CA TRP A 148 6.68 -2.29 2.64
C TRP A 148 5.40 -1.50 2.36
N VAL A 149 5.51 -0.22 2.00
CA VAL A 149 4.37 0.62 1.64
C VAL A 149 4.27 0.70 0.13
N SER A 150 3.14 0.31 -0.42
CA SER A 150 2.80 0.49 -1.82
C SER A 150 1.55 1.36 -1.93
N PHE A 151 1.70 2.53 -2.53
CA PHE A 151 0.60 3.46 -2.72
C PHE A 151 -0.17 3.12 -4.01
N PRO A 152 -1.52 3.04 -3.97
CA PRO A 152 -2.32 2.84 -5.20
C PRO A 152 -2.11 3.94 -6.24
N TYR A 153 -1.63 5.09 -5.80
CA TYR A 153 -1.46 6.29 -6.62
C TYR A 153 -0.07 6.43 -7.27
N GLY A 154 0.86 5.56 -6.94
CA GLY A 154 2.17 5.48 -7.57
C GLY A 154 2.23 4.29 -8.52
N LEU A 155 2.41 4.52 -9.81
CA LEU A 155 2.40 3.45 -10.82
C LEU A 155 3.73 3.37 -11.55
N PHE A 156 4.30 2.18 -11.57
CA PHE A 156 5.51 1.79 -12.31
C PHE A 156 5.47 0.29 -12.58
N ASP A 157 6.42 -0.24 -13.32
CA ASP A 157 6.54 -1.68 -13.54
C ASP A 157 7.04 -2.38 -12.27
N PRO A 158 6.18 -3.11 -11.53
CA PRO A 158 6.55 -3.75 -10.27
C PRO A 158 7.52 -4.92 -10.45
N GLU A 159 7.70 -5.46 -11.66
CA GLU A 159 8.65 -6.54 -11.93
C GLU A 159 10.10 -6.11 -11.65
N LEU A 160 10.40 -4.82 -11.76
CA LEU A 160 11.70 -4.24 -11.41
C LEU A 160 12.13 -4.55 -9.96
N LEU A 161 11.18 -4.75 -9.05
CA LEU A 161 11.46 -5.11 -7.65
C LEU A 161 12.01 -6.54 -7.49
N ARG A 162 11.87 -7.39 -8.49
CA ARG A 162 12.28 -8.80 -8.44
C ARG A 162 13.74 -8.98 -8.04
N GLU A 163 14.62 -8.19 -8.64
CA GLU A 163 16.05 -8.26 -8.39
C GLU A 163 16.47 -7.64 -7.05
N HIS A 164 15.61 -6.76 -6.53
CA HIS A 164 15.85 -6.02 -5.30
C HIS A 164 15.28 -6.67 -4.03
N ARG A 165 14.59 -7.82 -4.13
CA ARG A 165 13.94 -8.48 -2.99
C ARG A 165 14.87 -8.72 -1.80
N GLN A 166 16.15 -9.04 -2.04
CA GLN A 166 17.11 -9.25 -0.96
C GLN A 166 17.43 -7.94 -0.24
N LYS A 167 17.59 -6.83 -0.98
CA LYS A 167 17.80 -5.50 -0.40
C LYS A 167 16.55 -5.03 0.35
N ILE A 168 15.36 -5.21 -0.22
CA ILE A 168 14.08 -4.87 0.42
C ILE A 168 13.91 -5.64 1.73
N SER A 169 14.28 -6.92 1.77
CA SER A 169 14.22 -7.77 2.97
C SER A 169 15.44 -7.61 3.89
N SER A 170 16.34 -6.67 3.66
CA SER A 170 17.49 -6.39 4.53
C SER A 170 17.06 -5.54 5.74
N PRO A 171 17.87 -5.44 6.81
CA PRO A 171 17.58 -4.54 7.94
C PRO A 171 17.53 -3.06 7.55
N LYS A 172 18.25 -2.66 6.52
CA LYS A 172 18.24 -1.28 6.02
C LYS A 172 16.95 -0.99 5.26
N ASN A 173 16.40 0.20 5.39
CA ASN A 173 15.21 0.62 4.65
C ASN A 173 15.53 0.72 3.14
N PHE A 174 14.52 0.52 2.32
CA PHE A 174 14.64 0.54 0.86
C PHE A 174 13.62 1.55 0.30
N TYR A 175 14.01 2.30 -0.73
CA TYR A 175 13.21 3.39 -1.29
C TYR A 175 13.14 3.29 -2.80
N ILE A 176 11.95 3.62 -3.32
CA ILE A 176 11.78 3.94 -4.73
C ILE A 176 11.98 5.44 -4.89
N THR A 177 12.81 5.81 -5.86
CA THR A 177 13.07 7.20 -6.21
C THR A 177 12.64 7.46 -7.65
N HIS A 178 12.15 8.65 -7.93
CA HIS A 178 11.86 9.14 -9.26
C HIS A 178 12.31 10.59 -9.37
N ASN A 179 13.18 10.91 -10.33
CA ASN A 179 13.81 12.21 -10.45
C ASN A 179 14.45 12.69 -9.12
N GLN A 180 15.12 11.77 -8.42
CA GLN A 180 15.73 12.00 -7.09
C GLN A 180 14.74 12.41 -5.99
N GLN A 181 13.45 12.22 -6.22
CA GLN A 181 12.39 12.47 -5.23
C GLN A 181 11.87 11.16 -4.65
N THR A 182 11.40 11.23 -3.41
CA THR A 182 10.84 10.11 -2.65
C THR A 182 9.51 10.52 -2.01
N VAL A 183 8.96 9.66 -1.20
CA VAL A 183 7.79 9.96 -0.37
C VAL A 183 8.00 11.18 0.55
N GLU A 184 9.24 11.53 0.90
CA GLU A 184 9.57 12.74 1.69
C GLU A 184 9.22 14.04 0.98
N GLN A 185 9.21 14.04 -0.36
CA GLN A 185 8.79 15.18 -1.17
C GLN A 185 7.31 15.11 -1.55
N GLY A 186 6.55 14.20 -0.95
CA GLY A 186 5.11 14.08 -1.14
C GLY A 186 4.68 13.28 -2.38
N ILE A 187 5.61 12.65 -3.10
CA ILE A 187 5.25 11.75 -4.20
C ILE A 187 4.92 10.35 -3.68
N HIS A 188 4.04 9.64 -4.38
CA HIS A 188 3.53 8.34 -3.96
C HIS A 188 4.49 7.18 -4.32
N THR A 189 5.79 7.38 -4.11
CA THR A 189 6.79 6.31 -4.29
C THR A 189 6.80 5.36 -3.10
N SER A 190 7.02 4.09 -3.39
CA SER A 190 7.02 3.04 -2.39
C SER A 190 8.32 3.01 -1.59
N PHE A 191 8.22 2.59 -0.35
CA PHE A 191 9.36 2.51 0.55
C PHE A 191 9.16 1.45 1.63
N SER A 192 10.24 1.08 2.30
CA SER A 192 10.17 0.22 3.47
C SER A 192 10.61 0.95 4.73
N PHE A 193 10.02 0.56 5.87
CA PHE A 193 10.37 1.10 7.17
C PHE A 193 10.30 0.03 8.27
N GLY A 194 11.05 0.25 9.33
CA GLY A 194 11.10 -0.63 10.48
C GLY A 194 10.34 -0.08 11.69
N LYS A 195 10.65 -0.65 12.85
CA LYS A 195 10.00 -0.31 14.12
C LYS A 195 10.28 1.12 14.58
N ASP A 196 11.48 1.62 14.37
CA ASP A 196 11.90 2.93 14.88
C ASP A 196 11.22 4.05 14.09
N GLU A 197 11.16 3.92 12.76
CA GLU A 197 10.41 4.82 11.89
C GLU A 197 8.91 4.77 12.19
N PHE A 198 8.35 3.58 12.44
CA PHE A 198 6.95 3.45 12.84
C PHE A 198 6.63 4.29 14.09
N VAL A 199 7.50 4.23 15.11
CA VAL A 199 7.30 5.01 16.34
C VAL A 199 7.39 6.51 16.06
N ARG A 200 8.34 6.93 15.22
CA ARG A 200 8.55 8.32 14.82
C ARG A 200 7.34 8.87 14.05
N PHE A 201 6.91 8.19 12.97
CA PHE A 201 5.77 8.58 12.15
C PHE A 201 4.47 8.64 12.97
N ARG A 202 4.24 7.64 13.80
CA ARG A 202 3.08 7.63 14.69
C ARG A 202 3.08 8.79 15.66
N ARG A 203 4.26 9.17 16.20
CA ARG A 203 4.40 10.33 17.08
C ARG A 203 4.08 11.62 16.34
N GLN A 204 4.58 11.78 15.12
CA GLN A 204 4.32 12.94 14.27
C GLN A 204 2.82 13.15 14.03
N ILE A 205 2.12 12.11 13.60
CA ILE A 205 0.66 12.19 13.40
C ILE A 205 -0.09 12.46 14.71
N ARG A 206 0.33 11.82 15.81
CA ARG A 206 -0.32 12.03 17.11
C ARG A 206 -0.14 13.45 17.61
N LYS A 207 0.99 14.09 17.36
CA LYS A 207 1.21 15.49 17.66
C LYS A 207 0.18 16.35 16.93
N GLY A 208 0.05 16.21 15.61
CA GLY A 208 -0.95 16.94 14.82
C GLY A 208 -2.40 16.60 15.16
N THR A 209 -2.68 15.44 15.78
CA THR A 209 -4.03 15.09 16.24
C THR A 209 -4.49 15.94 17.43
N GLY A 210 -3.55 16.48 18.23
CA GLY A 210 -3.83 17.38 19.36
C GLY A 210 -3.73 18.86 19.00
N GLU A 211 -3.19 19.16 17.84
CA GLU A 211 -2.97 20.53 17.39
C GLU A 211 -4.09 20.98 16.45
N TYR A 212 -4.59 22.15 16.68
CA TYR A 212 -5.52 22.78 15.77
C TYR A 212 -4.75 23.52 14.66
N THR A 213 -5.31 23.57 13.45
CA THR A 213 -4.65 24.16 12.28
C THR A 213 -4.32 25.63 12.46
N ASN A 214 -5.23 26.42 13.00
CA ASN A 214 -5.04 27.84 13.39
C ASN A 214 -5.99 28.16 14.54
N GLU A 215 -5.82 29.21 15.29
CA GLU A 215 -6.71 29.57 16.39
C GLU A 215 -8.11 30.05 15.92
N VAL A 216 -8.14 30.62 14.72
CA VAL A 216 -9.35 31.14 14.07
C VAL A 216 -9.27 30.81 12.61
N ASN A 217 -10.37 30.44 11.95
CA ASN A 217 -10.40 30.26 10.50
C ASN A 217 -10.39 31.61 9.76
N GLU A 218 -10.31 31.58 8.42
CA GLU A 218 -10.33 32.77 7.56
C GLU A 218 -11.58 33.66 7.76
N GLN A 219 -12.68 33.06 8.25
CA GLN A 219 -13.94 33.74 8.56
C GLN A 219 -14.02 34.23 10.01
N GLY A 220 -12.94 34.15 10.79
CA GLY A 220 -12.89 34.57 12.18
C GLY A 220 -13.60 33.66 13.19
N ILE A 221 -13.96 32.43 12.79
CA ILE A 221 -14.65 31.47 13.67
C ILE A 221 -13.62 30.72 14.50
N PRO A 222 -13.76 30.71 15.85
CA PRO A 222 -12.89 29.91 16.70
C PRO A 222 -12.99 28.40 16.40
N LYS A 223 -11.89 27.70 16.39
CA LYS A 223 -11.79 26.26 16.09
C LYS A 223 -12.70 25.36 16.90
N THR A 224 -12.93 25.71 18.16
CA THR A 224 -13.85 24.95 19.02
C THR A 224 -15.28 24.93 18.50
N LYS A 225 -15.63 25.88 17.60
CA LYS A 225 -16.94 25.99 16.95
C LYS A 225 -16.96 25.42 15.52
N LEU A 226 -15.81 25.06 14.96
CA LEU A 226 -15.75 24.42 13.64
C LEU A 226 -16.30 22.98 13.72
N PRO A 227 -16.78 22.43 12.60
CA PRO A 227 -17.04 21.00 12.45
C PRO A 227 -15.81 20.18 12.85
N ILE A 228 -16.02 18.98 13.39
CA ILE A 228 -14.88 18.12 13.87
C ILE A 228 -13.90 17.86 12.72
N GLU A 229 -14.41 17.74 11.50
CA GLU A 229 -13.66 17.50 10.28
C GLU A 229 -12.63 18.60 9.98
N GLU A 230 -12.88 19.81 10.42
CA GLU A 230 -12.03 20.98 10.14
C GLU A 230 -11.08 21.34 11.30
N ARG A 231 -11.23 20.68 12.47
CA ARG A 231 -10.49 21.05 13.67
C ARG A 231 -9.04 20.61 13.71
N TYR A 232 -8.75 19.44 13.17
CA TYR A 232 -7.49 18.75 13.44
C TYR A 232 -6.52 18.85 12.27
N SER A 233 -5.30 19.32 12.54
CA SER A 233 -4.25 19.48 11.54
C SER A 233 -3.84 18.17 10.90
N ALA A 234 -3.87 17.07 11.64
CA ALA A 234 -3.48 15.76 11.14
C ALA A 234 -4.37 15.23 10.00
N ARG A 235 -5.54 15.80 9.78
CA ARG A 235 -6.39 15.47 8.62
C ARG A 235 -5.81 15.95 7.30
N TRP A 236 -5.03 17.02 7.36
CA TRP A 236 -4.47 17.72 6.21
C TRP A 236 -2.99 17.40 5.97
N PHE A 237 -2.45 16.42 6.70
CA PHE A 237 -1.06 16.02 6.53
C PHE A 237 -0.87 15.33 5.18
N GLY A 238 -0.04 15.92 4.33
CA GLY A 238 0.55 15.25 3.18
C GLY A 238 1.57 14.19 3.61
N LEU A 239 2.08 13.44 2.66
CA LEU A 239 3.10 12.40 2.92
C LEU A 239 4.36 13.02 3.50
N GLU A 240 4.78 14.17 2.96
CA GLU A 240 5.94 14.97 3.37
C GLU A 240 5.86 15.48 4.82
N SER A 241 4.65 15.60 5.37
CA SER A 241 4.45 16.02 6.75
C SER A 241 4.73 14.91 7.78
N VAL A 242 4.75 13.66 7.33
CA VAL A 242 4.82 12.48 8.21
C VAL A 242 6.07 11.66 7.95
N PHE A 243 6.38 11.40 6.68
CA PHE A 243 7.50 10.57 6.27
C PHE A 243 8.75 11.42 6.08
N ILE A 244 9.28 11.93 7.19
CA ILE A 244 10.47 12.76 7.28
C ILE A 244 11.64 12.01 7.89
N ASP A 245 12.86 12.48 7.62
CA ASP A 245 14.11 11.91 8.14
C ASP A 245 14.24 10.41 7.80
N LEU A 246 13.84 10.04 6.60
CA LEU A 246 14.11 8.70 6.08
C LEU A 246 15.61 8.59 5.78
N ASP A 247 16.22 7.51 6.23
CA ASP A 247 17.65 7.25 6.00
C ASP A 247 17.84 6.77 4.55
N ASN A 248 17.85 7.73 3.62
CA ASN A 248 18.05 7.53 2.19
C ASN A 248 19.54 7.41 1.88
N THR A 249 20.01 6.20 1.68
CA THR A 249 21.35 5.96 1.13
C THR A 249 21.22 5.41 -0.29
N ASP A 250 22.08 5.85 -1.22
CA ASP A 250 22.06 5.43 -2.63
C ASP A 250 22.12 3.89 -2.79
N ASP A 251 22.76 3.20 -1.86
CA ASP A 251 22.88 1.74 -1.85
C ASP A 251 21.54 1.00 -1.65
N ASN A 252 20.54 1.68 -1.09
CA ASN A 252 19.24 1.09 -0.72
C ASN A 252 18.06 1.75 -1.44
N SER A 253 18.30 2.35 -2.55
CA SER A 253 17.29 2.94 -3.42
C SER A 253 17.25 2.27 -4.80
N LEU A 254 16.13 2.43 -5.48
CA LEU A 254 15.92 2.10 -6.87
C LEU A 254 15.33 3.32 -7.57
N GLU A 255 16.11 3.92 -8.46
CA GLU A 255 15.61 5.00 -9.33
C GLU A 255 14.77 4.39 -10.44
N ILE A 256 13.56 4.91 -10.62
CA ILE A 256 12.61 4.48 -11.65
C ILE A 256 12.42 5.62 -12.64
N GLU A 257 12.74 5.37 -13.90
CA GLU A 257 12.59 6.35 -14.98
C GLU A 257 11.10 6.54 -15.34
N GLU A 258 10.36 5.44 -15.54
CA GLU A 258 8.93 5.47 -15.86
C GLU A 258 8.07 5.31 -14.61
N PHE A 259 7.72 6.42 -14.00
CA PHE A 259 6.85 6.51 -12.84
C PHE A 259 5.70 7.49 -13.11
N TYR A 260 4.50 7.11 -12.76
CA TYR A 260 3.30 7.93 -12.89
C TYR A 260 2.65 8.13 -11.52
N ASP A 261 2.60 9.37 -11.09
CA ASP A 261 1.81 9.78 -9.93
C ASP A 261 0.36 9.99 -10.35
N LEU A 262 -0.53 9.15 -9.85
CA LEU A 262 -1.97 9.15 -10.18
C LEU A 262 -2.79 9.87 -9.11
N SER A 263 -2.22 10.82 -8.39
CA SER A 263 -2.87 11.49 -7.25
C SER A 263 -3.85 12.61 -7.63
N SER A 264 -4.03 12.91 -8.91
CA SER A 264 -5.04 13.87 -9.38
C SER A 264 -5.63 13.43 -10.72
N TRP A 265 -6.81 13.96 -11.04
CA TRP A 265 -7.48 13.71 -12.33
C TRP A 265 -6.62 14.07 -13.54
N GLU A 266 -5.90 15.19 -13.48
CA GLU A 266 -5.01 15.63 -14.56
C GLU A 266 -3.84 14.63 -14.76
N LYS A 267 -3.20 14.22 -13.67
CA LYS A 267 -2.09 13.24 -13.72
C LYS A 267 -2.57 11.88 -14.23
N TYR A 268 -3.74 11.45 -13.80
CA TYR A 268 -4.35 10.21 -14.28
C TYR A 268 -4.67 10.27 -15.79
N ARG A 269 -5.22 11.38 -16.29
CA ARG A 269 -5.42 11.58 -17.72
C ARG A 269 -4.12 11.55 -18.51
N ASN A 270 -3.07 12.18 -17.99
CA ASN A 270 -1.75 12.17 -18.61
C ASN A 270 -1.19 10.74 -18.70
N TYR A 271 -1.36 9.94 -17.65
CA TYR A 271 -1.03 8.52 -17.68
C TYR A 271 -1.81 7.78 -18.78
N LEU A 272 -3.12 7.91 -18.84
CA LEU A 272 -3.95 7.22 -19.85
C LEU A 272 -3.57 7.59 -21.31
N SER A 273 -3.00 8.76 -21.51
CA SER A 273 -2.51 9.22 -22.81
C SER A 273 -1.06 8.84 -23.09
N SER A 274 -0.38 8.22 -22.14
CA SER A 274 1.03 7.83 -22.27
C SER A 274 1.19 6.49 -22.99
N PRO A 275 2.32 6.27 -23.69
CA PRO A 275 2.64 4.95 -24.26
C PRO A 275 2.74 3.84 -23.21
N PHE A 276 3.13 4.20 -21.98
CA PHE A 276 3.23 3.24 -20.89
C PHE A 276 1.89 2.59 -20.55
N SER A 277 0.77 3.34 -20.66
CA SER A 277 -0.57 2.81 -20.38
C SER A 277 -0.96 1.63 -21.29
N GLU A 278 -0.40 1.55 -22.51
CA GLU A 278 -0.61 0.44 -23.44
C GLU A 278 0.19 -0.81 -23.06
N THR A 279 1.27 -0.65 -22.29
CA THR A 279 2.11 -1.76 -21.84
C THR A 279 1.57 -2.41 -20.56
N VAL A 280 0.86 -1.64 -19.74
CA VAL A 280 0.29 -2.13 -18.47
C VAL A 280 -0.82 -3.14 -18.77
N LYS A 281 -0.68 -4.34 -18.20
CA LYS A 281 -1.65 -5.43 -18.36
C LYS A 281 -2.00 -6.02 -17.01
N ARG A 282 -3.25 -6.42 -16.88
CA ARG A 282 -3.68 -7.19 -15.73
C ARG A 282 -2.88 -8.50 -15.65
N PRO A 283 -2.35 -8.85 -14.47
CA PRO A 283 -1.71 -10.14 -14.26
C PRO A 283 -2.67 -11.30 -14.60
N PRO A 284 -2.12 -12.46 -15.02
CA PRO A 284 -2.94 -13.64 -15.30
C PRO A 284 -3.77 -14.06 -14.08
N GLU A 285 -4.94 -14.64 -14.31
CA GLU A 285 -5.88 -15.07 -13.25
C GLU A 285 -5.28 -16.06 -12.24
N TRP A 286 -4.30 -16.82 -12.64
CA TRP A 286 -3.62 -17.74 -11.73
C TRP A 286 -2.71 -17.03 -10.71
N LEU A 287 -2.29 -15.79 -10.97
CA LEU A 287 -1.59 -14.94 -9.99
C LEU A 287 -2.55 -14.23 -9.05
N MET A 288 -3.64 -13.73 -9.62
CA MET A 288 -4.61 -12.89 -8.95
C MET A 288 -6.00 -13.47 -9.16
N LYS A 289 -6.32 -14.50 -8.38
CA LYS A 289 -7.60 -15.19 -8.48
C LYS A 289 -8.69 -14.34 -7.85
N PHE A 290 -9.78 -14.10 -8.59
CA PHE A 290 -11.01 -13.60 -7.98
C PHE A 290 -11.46 -14.53 -6.85
N SER A 291 -12.13 -13.99 -5.85
CA SER A 291 -12.77 -14.82 -4.82
C SER A 291 -13.62 -15.90 -5.52
N GLU A 292 -13.69 -17.08 -4.94
CA GLU A 292 -14.48 -18.21 -5.49
C GLU A 292 -15.94 -17.83 -5.78
N PHE A 293 -16.44 -16.75 -5.19
CA PHE A 293 -17.76 -16.17 -5.46
C PHE A 293 -17.86 -15.44 -6.81
N GLY A 294 -16.74 -14.95 -7.38
CA GLY A 294 -16.72 -14.29 -8.70
C GLY A 294 -16.66 -15.26 -9.89
N SER A 295 -16.21 -16.49 -9.67
CA SER A 295 -16.09 -17.51 -10.71
C SER A 295 -17.41 -18.25 -11.04
N ILE A 296 -18.44 -18.12 -10.20
CA ILE A 296 -19.72 -18.82 -10.39
C ILE A 296 -20.55 -18.26 -11.57
N GLY A 297 -20.16 -17.11 -12.11
CA GLY A 297 -20.94 -16.42 -13.15
C GLY A 297 -20.40 -16.42 -14.58
N LEU A 298 -19.15 -16.84 -14.80
CA LEU A 298 -18.48 -16.68 -16.09
C LEU A 298 -18.17 -17.99 -16.85
N ASP A 299 -18.39 -19.14 -16.24
CA ASP A 299 -18.24 -20.46 -16.91
C ASP A 299 -19.53 -20.96 -17.57
N ARG A 300 -20.36 -20.04 -18.06
CA ARG A 300 -21.48 -20.40 -18.95
C ARG A 300 -21.26 -19.77 -20.31
N THR A 301 -20.33 -20.32 -21.04
CA THR A 301 -20.38 -20.32 -22.50
C THR A 301 -20.48 -21.78 -22.96
N ASP A 302 -21.70 -22.23 -23.09
CA ASP A 302 -22.06 -23.25 -24.07
C ASP A 302 -22.01 -22.64 -25.49
#